data_d86ebc28bd414d2a68aec3fdbf61bd2f
#
_entry.id   d86ebc28bd414d2a68aec3fdbf61bd2f
#
_cell.length_a   1.000
_cell.length_b   1.000
_cell.length_c   1.000
_cell.angle_alpha   90.00
_cell.angle_beta   90.00
_cell.angle_gamma   90.00
#
_symmetry.space_group_name_H-M   'P 1'
#
loop_
_entity.id
_entity.type
_entity.pdbx_description
1 polymer ?
#
loop_
_entity_poly.entity_id
_entity_poly.type
_entity_poly.pdbx_seq_one_letter_code
_entity_poly.pdbx_strand_id
1 'polypeptide(L)'
;MRRKALVVFTALIGMLALVGTGGAADKKLTFGIGISAPFAPFVIAVEKGFMEKRGVPAEYKMFESGAPAFEAVVAGSLDAGMVSEFIFVPARAKGAQISLVSLFTVTGKDLGAVVSKNIKSPKDLEGKTVGTAVRTSAEYFMYKYFEKHGVDVSKVVVKNINPTETAPALFRGDIDGFFLWGNWVPKAPEVVPGARVIAYSGDDNVYIQKQSLIFNTNSLKANRELVGKSLLALMDTIKFIKEQPDEAAAIAGKAFRLAPEEMKKQMAPLNYVVELKGSSINEYKASTRWIVGKGGVSIPDIDKFWSELVDASPLKAVAPGQTDL
;
A
#
# COMPACT_ATOMS: atom_id res chain seq x y z
N MET A 1 52.32 -81.24 3.54
CA MET A 1 51.44 -80.44 4.44
C MET A 1 52.03 -79.05 4.56
N ARG A 2 51.47 -78.07 3.84
CA ARG A 2 51.91 -76.67 3.88
C ARG A 2 50.72 -75.83 4.31
N ARG A 3 50.79 -75.26 5.56
CA ARG A 3 49.79 -74.28 6.05
C ARG A 3 50.04 -72.93 5.37
N LYS A 4 49.05 -72.43 4.71
CA LYS A 4 49.04 -71.06 4.21
C LYS A 4 48.43 -70.14 5.30
N ALA A 5 49.22 -69.17 5.76
CA ALA A 5 48.75 -68.10 6.61
C ALA A 5 48.00 -67.05 5.80
N LEU A 6 46.80 -66.70 6.27
CA LEU A 6 45.97 -65.66 5.69
C LEU A 6 46.25 -64.36 6.44
N VAL A 7 46.83 -63.39 5.80
CA VAL A 7 47.04 -62.04 6.33
C VAL A 7 45.78 -61.23 6.03
N VAL A 8 45.07 -60.86 7.07
CA VAL A 8 43.92 -59.94 6.97
C VAL A 8 44.42 -58.50 7.09
N PHE A 9 44.31 -57.73 5.97
CA PHE A 9 44.64 -56.32 5.91
C PHE A 9 43.35 -55.54 6.30
N THR A 10 43.29 -54.99 7.50
CA THR A 10 42.18 -54.13 7.93
C THR A 10 42.44 -52.70 7.43
N ALA A 11 41.77 -52.32 6.36
CA ALA A 11 41.79 -50.94 5.86
C ALA A 11 40.82 -50.10 6.71
N LEU A 12 41.36 -49.20 7.51
CA LEU A 12 40.63 -48.19 8.27
C LEU A 12 40.26 -47.05 7.31
N ILE A 13 39.04 -47.06 6.76
CA ILE A 13 38.51 -45.93 5.94
C ILE A 13 38.05 -44.86 6.94
N GLY A 14 38.87 -43.83 7.09
CA GLY A 14 38.48 -42.58 7.78
C GLY A 14 37.42 -41.86 6.99
N MET A 15 36.17 -41.94 7.41
CA MET A 15 35.05 -41.20 6.86
C MET A 15 35.13 -39.77 7.41
N LEU A 16 35.77 -38.86 6.62
CA LEU A 16 35.71 -37.42 6.86
C LEU A 16 34.27 -36.97 6.62
N ALA A 17 33.49 -36.81 7.70
CA ALA A 17 32.19 -36.16 7.62
C ALA A 17 32.44 -34.69 7.25
N LEU A 18 32.28 -34.33 5.96
CA LEU A 18 32.03 -32.96 5.58
C LEU A 18 30.70 -32.54 6.20
N VAL A 19 30.79 -31.86 7.35
CA VAL A 19 29.69 -31.06 7.85
C VAL A 19 29.55 -29.91 6.85
N GLY A 20 28.74 -30.15 5.81
CA GLY A 20 28.27 -29.08 4.96
C GLY A 20 27.45 -28.13 5.86
N THR A 21 27.97 -26.96 6.16
CA THR A 21 27.20 -25.84 6.62
C THR A 21 26.27 -25.51 5.47
N GLY A 22 25.11 -26.17 5.42
CA GLY A 22 23.98 -25.73 4.64
C GLY A 22 23.63 -24.36 5.14
N GLY A 23 24.17 -23.32 4.50
CA GLY A 23 23.71 -21.96 4.72
C GLY A 23 22.20 -21.98 4.48
N ALA A 24 21.42 -21.76 5.53
CA ALA A 24 20.02 -21.41 5.38
C ALA A 24 20.02 -20.31 4.33
N ALA A 25 19.38 -20.54 3.19
CA ALA A 25 19.23 -19.51 2.18
C ALA A 25 18.69 -18.28 2.91
N ASP A 26 19.46 -17.18 2.88
CA ASP A 26 19.13 -15.98 3.62
C ASP A 26 17.69 -15.62 3.29
N LYS A 27 16.80 -15.75 4.28
CA LYS A 27 15.37 -15.52 4.09
C LYS A 27 15.17 -14.11 3.62
N LYS A 28 14.68 -13.95 2.38
CA LYS A 28 14.36 -12.65 1.81
C LYS A 28 13.12 -12.07 2.46
N LEU A 29 13.12 -10.76 2.70
CA LEU A 29 11.89 -10.02 2.98
C LEU A 29 11.06 -9.93 1.69
N THR A 30 9.81 -10.33 1.77
CA THR A 30 8.89 -10.36 0.63
C THR A 30 7.84 -9.26 0.76
N PHE A 31 7.77 -8.38 -0.25
CA PHE A 31 6.83 -7.27 -0.29
C PHE A 31 5.74 -7.53 -1.32
N GLY A 32 4.48 -7.43 -0.89
CA GLY A 32 3.33 -7.42 -1.79
C GLY A 32 3.04 -6.01 -2.28
N ILE A 33 3.02 -5.80 -3.58
CA ILE A 33 2.79 -4.49 -4.20
C ILE A 33 1.68 -4.54 -5.25
N GLY A 34 0.94 -3.44 -5.38
CA GLY A 34 0.01 -3.24 -6.49
C GLY A 34 0.71 -2.62 -7.71
N ILE A 35 0.09 -2.76 -8.87
CA ILE A 35 0.59 -2.17 -10.12
C ILE A 35 0.11 -0.71 -10.22
N SER A 36 0.76 0.20 -9.50
CA SER A 36 0.48 1.64 -9.56
C SER A 36 1.61 2.47 -8.96
N ALA A 37 1.65 3.76 -9.29
CA ALA A 37 2.71 4.68 -8.88
C ALA A 37 2.98 4.76 -7.36
N PRO A 38 1.99 4.68 -6.44
CA PRO A 38 2.27 4.63 -5.01
C PRO A 38 3.23 3.53 -4.57
N PHE A 39 3.34 2.41 -5.32
CA PHE A 39 4.23 1.30 -5.01
C PHE A 39 5.62 1.40 -5.66
N ALA A 40 5.86 2.40 -6.51
CA ALA A 40 7.11 2.56 -7.26
C ALA A 40 8.38 2.48 -6.38
N PRO A 41 8.44 3.07 -5.16
CA PRO A 41 9.65 3.00 -4.35
C PRO A 41 10.08 1.57 -3.97
N PHE A 42 9.16 0.61 -3.81
CA PHE A 42 9.54 -0.79 -3.54
C PHE A 42 10.25 -1.43 -4.73
N VAL A 43 9.70 -1.22 -5.93
CA VAL A 43 10.32 -1.68 -7.17
C VAL A 43 11.71 -1.08 -7.31
N ILE A 44 11.81 0.23 -7.18
CA ILE A 44 13.08 0.96 -7.32
C ILE A 44 14.10 0.51 -6.26
N ALA A 45 13.64 0.30 -5.01
CA ALA A 45 14.51 -0.14 -3.92
C ALA A 45 15.17 -1.49 -4.20
N VAL A 46 14.45 -2.41 -4.82
CA VAL A 46 14.96 -3.73 -5.19
C VAL A 46 15.79 -3.65 -6.47
N GLU A 47 15.22 -3.10 -7.56
CA GLU A 47 15.87 -3.07 -8.89
C GLU A 47 17.16 -2.23 -8.92
N LYS A 48 17.22 -1.15 -8.16
CA LYS A 48 18.41 -0.28 -8.04
C LYS A 48 19.40 -0.78 -6.98
N GLY A 49 19.07 -1.83 -6.24
CA GLY A 49 19.90 -2.46 -5.22
C GLY A 49 20.00 -1.66 -3.90
N PHE A 50 19.05 -0.77 -3.60
CA PHE A 50 19.05 -0.05 -2.31
C PHE A 50 18.83 -1.01 -1.13
N MET A 51 17.99 -2.03 -1.29
CA MET A 51 17.80 -3.08 -0.29
C MET A 51 19.10 -3.85 -0.04
N GLU A 52 19.76 -4.30 -1.11
CA GLU A 52 21.03 -5.04 -1.02
C GLU A 52 22.14 -4.22 -0.39
N LYS A 53 22.29 -2.93 -0.75
CA LYS A 53 23.26 -2.00 -0.14
C LYS A 53 23.08 -1.83 1.37
N ARG A 54 21.88 -2.04 1.88
CA ARG A 54 21.57 -2.04 3.32
C ARG A 54 21.66 -3.43 3.96
N GLY A 55 22.08 -4.46 3.20
CA GLY A 55 22.18 -5.83 3.67
C GLY A 55 20.81 -6.48 3.91
N VAL A 56 19.80 -6.08 3.12
CA VAL A 56 18.45 -6.63 3.17
C VAL A 56 18.22 -7.49 1.93
N PRO A 57 18.29 -8.83 2.01
CA PRO A 57 17.76 -9.68 0.97
C PRO A 57 16.26 -9.42 0.83
N ALA A 58 15.83 -8.90 -0.30
CA ALA A 58 14.44 -8.52 -0.51
C ALA A 58 13.96 -8.89 -1.92
N GLU A 59 12.65 -9.16 -2.02
CA GLU A 59 11.96 -9.30 -3.30
C GLU A 59 10.54 -8.73 -3.19
N TYR A 60 9.94 -8.42 -4.34
CA TYR A 60 8.54 -8.02 -4.39
C TYR A 60 7.72 -8.96 -5.26
N LYS A 61 6.43 -9.09 -4.93
CA LYS A 61 5.43 -9.77 -5.76
C LYS A 61 4.35 -8.79 -6.16
N MET A 62 4.06 -8.73 -7.45
CA MET A 62 3.06 -7.83 -8.02
C MET A 62 1.68 -8.46 -8.04
N PHE A 63 0.69 -7.63 -7.70
CA PHE A 63 -0.74 -7.94 -7.72
C PHE A 63 -1.47 -6.83 -8.47
N GLU A 64 -2.71 -7.06 -8.90
CA GLU A 64 -3.52 -6.02 -9.55
C GLU A 64 -3.70 -4.76 -8.69
N SER A 65 -3.75 -4.92 -7.36
CA SER A 65 -3.87 -3.82 -6.40
C SER A 65 -3.25 -4.19 -5.05
N GLY A 66 -3.23 -3.24 -4.11
CA GLY A 66 -2.75 -3.48 -2.75
C GLY A 66 -3.61 -4.46 -1.95
N ALA A 67 -4.91 -4.58 -2.23
CA ALA A 67 -5.81 -5.43 -1.45
C ALA A 67 -5.45 -6.93 -1.53
N PRO A 68 -5.33 -7.58 -2.70
CA PRO A 68 -4.89 -8.98 -2.78
C PRO A 68 -3.45 -9.17 -2.28
N ALA A 69 -2.57 -8.18 -2.45
CA ALA A 69 -1.23 -8.22 -1.84
C ALA A 69 -1.31 -8.27 -0.31
N PHE A 70 -2.18 -7.48 0.29
CA PHE A 70 -2.40 -7.45 1.73
C PHE A 70 -3.03 -8.74 2.26
N GLU A 71 -3.95 -9.37 1.52
CA GLU A 71 -4.49 -10.69 1.87
C GLU A 71 -3.38 -11.73 1.99
N ALA A 72 -2.38 -11.71 1.09
CA ALA A 72 -1.21 -12.58 1.17
C ALA A 72 -0.34 -12.29 2.41
N VAL A 73 -0.26 -11.03 2.86
CA VAL A 73 0.41 -10.66 4.13
C VAL A 73 -0.37 -11.19 5.33
N VAL A 74 -1.68 -11.05 5.35
CA VAL A 74 -2.53 -11.60 6.42
C VAL A 74 -2.40 -13.12 6.51
N ALA A 75 -2.36 -13.81 5.37
CA ALA A 75 -2.14 -15.25 5.29
C ALA A 75 -0.71 -15.71 5.66
N GLY A 76 0.23 -14.78 5.86
CA GLY A 76 1.64 -15.08 6.16
C GLY A 76 2.46 -15.56 4.95
N SER A 77 1.93 -15.45 3.74
CA SER A 77 2.63 -15.80 2.49
C SER A 77 3.61 -14.72 2.04
N LEU A 78 3.43 -13.49 2.53
CA LEU A 78 4.31 -12.34 2.34
C LEU A 78 4.60 -11.68 3.70
N ASP A 79 5.75 -11.03 3.80
CA ASP A 79 6.17 -10.37 5.03
C ASP A 79 5.48 -9.02 5.21
N ALA A 80 5.34 -8.25 4.13
CA ALA A 80 4.77 -6.91 4.18
C ALA A 80 3.98 -6.56 2.92
N GLY A 81 3.09 -5.57 3.06
CA GLY A 81 2.34 -4.96 1.96
C GLY A 81 1.94 -3.54 2.31
N MET A 82 1.40 -2.84 1.33
CA MET A 82 0.99 -1.45 1.51
C MET A 82 -0.48 -1.29 1.15
N VAL A 83 -1.26 -0.74 2.09
CA VAL A 83 -2.69 -0.47 1.91
C VAL A 83 -3.14 0.71 2.76
N SER A 84 -4.33 1.25 2.43
CA SER A 84 -5.00 2.25 3.26
C SER A 84 -5.67 1.61 4.50
N GLU A 85 -5.97 2.44 5.48
CA GLU A 85 -6.64 2.05 6.73
C GLU A 85 -8.01 1.40 6.50
N PHE A 86 -8.68 1.71 5.40
CA PHE A 86 -9.99 1.11 5.06
C PHE A 86 -9.91 -0.39 4.76
N ILE A 87 -8.70 -0.92 4.54
CA ILE A 87 -8.43 -2.34 4.32
C ILE A 87 -7.85 -2.99 5.58
N PHE A 88 -6.81 -2.41 6.17
CA PHE A 88 -6.14 -3.06 7.30
C PHE A 88 -6.89 -2.93 8.64
N VAL A 89 -7.63 -1.86 8.89
CA VAL A 89 -8.41 -1.70 10.13
C VAL A 89 -9.50 -2.76 10.26
N PRO A 90 -10.36 -3.01 9.26
CA PRO A 90 -11.32 -4.11 9.33
C PRO A 90 -10.68 -5.49 9.47
N ALA A 91 -9.55 -5.73 8.81
CA ALA A 91 -8.83 -7.00 8.91
C ALA A 91 -8.27 -7.22 10.32
N ARG A 92 -7.63 -6.20 10.91
CA ARG A 92 -7.12 -6.24 12.29
C ARG A 92 -8.25 -6.42 13.31
N ALA A 93 -9.37 -5.73 13.14
CA ALA A 93 -10.55 -5.87 13.99
C ALA A 93 -11.15 -7.29 13.96
N LYS A 94 -10.95 -8.02 12.86
CA LYS A 94 -11.31 -9.45 12.70
C LYS A 94 -10.22 -10.42 13.16
N GLY A 95 -9.14 -9.92 13.78
CA GLY A 95 -8.08 -10.75 14.36
C GLY A 95 -6.85 -10.97 13.50
N ALA A 96 -6.72 -10.31 12.34
CA ALA A 96 -5.51 -10.42 11.52
C ALA A 96 -4.26 -10.03 12.32
N GLN A 97 -3.23 -10.86 12.25
CA GLN A 97 -1.95 -10.66 12.93
C GLN A 97 -1.05 -9.77 12.08
N ILE A 98 -1.30 -8.47 12.16
CA ILE A 98 -0.62 -7.45 11.39
C ILE A 98 -0.17 -6.30 12.29
N SER A 99 0.88 -5.59 11.87
CA SER A 99 1.43 -4.42 12.55
C SER A 99 1.68 -3.29 11.57
N LEU A 100 1.27 -2.07 11.93
CA LEU A 100 1.60 -0.84 11.21
C LEU A 100 2.98 -0.37 11.61
N VAL A 101 3.89 -0.27 10.63
CA VAL A 101 5.30 0.09 10.88
C VAL A 101 5.64 1.51 10.42
N SER A 102 5.04 1.96 9.32
CA SER A 102 5.31 3.29 8.76
C SER A 102 4.17 3.74 7.85
N LEU A 103 4.00 5.03 7.69
CA LEU A 103 3.40 5.60 6.48
C LEU A 103 4.37 5.43 5.32
N PHE A 104 3.82 5.41 4.11
CA PHE A 104 4.64 5.22 2.92
C PHE A 104 4.34 6.21 1.80
N THR A 105 3.08 6.52 1.57
CA THR A 105 2.65 7.53 0.61
C THR A 105 1.57 8.39 1.24
N VAL A 106 1.74 9.70 1.12
CA VAL A 106 0.78 10.71 1.58
C VAL A 106 0.44 11.60 0.41
N THR A 107 -0.83 11.71 0.04
CA THR A 107 -1.22 12.50 -1.13
C THR A 107 -2.65 13.01 -1.05
N GLY A 108 -2.85 14.21 -1.55
CA GLY A 108 -4.18 14.77 -1.80
C GLY A 108 -4.58 14.75 -3.28
N LYS A 109 -3.78 14.11 -4.16
CA LYS A 109 -3.95 14.18 -5.61
C LYS A 109 -4.18 12.81 -6.28
N ASP A 110 -4.38 11.75 -5.50
CA ASP A 110 -4.67 10.42 -6.02
C ASP A 110 -6.18 10.13 -6.10
N LEU A 111 -6.93 10.53 -5.06
CA LEU A 111 -8.39 10.42 -5.05
C LEU A 111 -9.01 11.63 -5.71
N GLY A 112 -9.95 11.40 -6.62
CA GLY A 112 -10.64 12.48 -7.32
C GLY A 112 -12.12 12.22 -7.54
N ALA A 113 -12.86 13.31 -7.76
CA ALA A 113 -14.26 13.35 -8.12
C ALA A 113 -14.41 13.73 -9.59
N VAL A 114 -15.06 12.87 -10.37
CA VAL A 114 -15.37 13.11 -11.78
C VAL A 114 -16.88 13.18 -11.96
N VAL A 115 -17.35 14.14 -12.74
CA VAL A 115 -18.78 14.29 -13.00
C VAL A 115 -19.07 14.46 -14.50
N SER A 116 -20.31 14.16 -14.86
CA SER A 116 -20.86 14.40 -16.20
C SER A 116 -21.03 15.91 -16.48
N LYS A 117 -21.21 16.27 -17.73
CA LYS A 117 -21.44 17.66 -18.18
C LYS A 117 -22.62 18.35 -17.50
N ASN A 118 -23.58 17.59 -16.98
CA ASN A 118 -24.82 18.12 -16.42
C ASN A 118 -24.65 18.62 -14.96
N ILE A 119 -23.61 18.20 -14.26
CA ILE A 119 -23.30 18.63 -12.89
C ILE A 119 -22.47 19.90 -12.98
N LYS A 120 -22.92 21.01 -12.42
CA LYS A 120 -22.23 22.31 -12.45
C LYS A 120 -21.63 22.68 -11.11
N SER A 121 -22.26 22.24 -10.03
CA SER A 121 -21.85 22.46 -8.65
C SER A 121 -21.93 21.16 -7.84
N PRO A 122 -21.29 21.09 -6.66
CA PRO A 122 -21.43 19.91 -5.77
C PRO A 122 -22.90 19.63 -5.39
N LYS A 123 -23.71 20.66 -5.21
CA LYS A 123 -25.15 20.54 -4.88
C LYS A 123 -25.97 19.84 -5.95
N ASP A 124 -25.57 19.91 -7.21
CA ASP A 124 -26.26 19.25 -8.32
C ASP A 124 -26.17 17.70 -8.23
N LEU A 125 -25.36 17.18 -7.32
CA LEU A 125 -25.28 15.74 -7.03
C LEU A 125 -26.47 15.24 -6.19
N GLU A 126 -27.26 16.13 -5.54
CA GLU A 126 -28.52 15.72 -4.90
C GLU A 126 -29.54 15.26 -5.95
N GLY A 127 -30.16 14.11 -5.71
CA GLY A 127 -31.04 13.44 -6.65
C GLY A 127 -30.33 12.65 -7.76
N LYS A 128 -28.99 12.55 -7.72
CA LYS A 128 -28.17 11.89 -8.74
C LYS A 128 -27.61 10.56 -8.27
N THR A 129 -27.12 9.77 -9.24
CA THR A 129 -26.42 8.51 -8.99
C THR A 129 -24.92 8.72 -9.05
N VAL A 130 -24.21 8.40 -7.97
CA VAL A 130 -22.75 8.55 -7.86
C VAL A 130 -22.11 7.19 -7.64
N GLY A 131 -21.16 6.85 -8.51
CA GLY A 131 -20.39 5.61 -8.42
C GLY A 131 -19.18 5.76 -7.48
N THR A 132 -18.88 4.73 -6.69
CA THR A 132 -17.63 4.62 -5.94
C THR A 132 -17.34 3.16 -5.60
N ALA A 133 -16.11 2.83 -5.30
CA ALA A 133 -15.78 1.55 -4.68
C ALA A 133 -16.09 1.64 -3.18
N VAL A 134 -17.15 1.00 -2.71
CA VAL A 134 -17.58 1.07 -1.32
C VAL A 134 -16.57 0.41 -0.37
N ARG A 135 -16.53 0.88 0.88
CA ARG A 135 -15.59 0.47 1.94
C ARG A 135 -14.13 0.75 1.62
N THR A 136 -13.88 1.79 0.82
CA THR A 136 -12.54 2.25 0.47
C THR A 136 -12.33 3.72 0.83
N SER A 137 -11.10 4.20 0.66
CA SER A 137 -10.76 5.62 0.79
C SER A 137 -11.55 6.52 -0.18
N ALA A 138 -11.93 5.99 -1.34
CA ALA A 138 -12.74 6.74 -2.31
C ALA A 138 -14.14 7.02 -1.79
N GLU A 139 -14.81 6.04 -1.17
CA GLU A 139 -16.09 6.25 -0.51
C GLU A 139 -15.96 7.26 0.65
N TYR A 140 -14.91 7.12 1.48
CA TYR A 140 -14.67 8.07 2.57
C TYR A 140 -14.48 9.49 2.05
N PHE A 141 -13.64 9.66 1.03
CA PHE A 141 -13.47 10.97 0.37
C PHE A 141 -14.80 11.52 -0.15
N MET A 142 -15.63 10.70 -0.79
CA MET A 142 -16.95 11.12 -1.27
C MET A 142 -17.81 11.68 -0.13
N TYR A 143 -17.91 10.97 1.00
CA TYR A 143 -18.68 11.45 2.15
C TYR A 143 -18.10 12.73 2.76
N LYS A 144 -16.76 12.84 2.88
CA LYS A 144 -16.11 14.06 3.36
C LYS A 144 -16.28 15.23 2.39
N TYR A 145 -16.27 14.98 1.09
CA TYR A 145 -16.57 15.98 0.07
C TYR A 145 -18.02 16.47 0.16
N PHE A 146 -18.96 15.55 0.32
CA PHE A 146 -20.38 15.93 0.51
C PHE A 146 -20.59 16.75 1.78
N GLU A 147 -20.02 16.33 2.90
CA GLU A 147 -20.04 17.06 4.16
C GLU A 147 -19.50 18.49 3.99
N LYS A 148 -18.32 18.62 3.39
CA LYS A 148 -17.65 19.91 3.16
C LYS A 148 -18.46 20.88 2.29
N HIS A 149 -19.12 20.36 1.27
CA HIS A 149 -19.90 21.17 0.32
C HIS A 149 -21.40 21.20 0.61
N GLY A 150 -21.82 20.68 1.76
CA GLY A 150 -23.19 20.70 2.22
C GLY A 150 -24.16 19.87 1.37
N VAL A 151 -23.66 18.87 0.62
CA VAL A 151 -24.50 17.93 -0.15
C VAL A 151 -25.21 16.98 0.81
N ASP A 152 -26.53 16.92 0.72
CA ASP A 152 -27.32 15.98 1.50
C ASP A 152 -27.19 14.57 0.92
N VAL A 153 -26.36 13.75 1.57
CA VAL A 153 -26.07 12.39 1.11
C VAL A 153 -27.32 11.50 1.06
N SER A 154 -28.34 11.78 1.86
CA SER A 154 -29.59 11.01 1.83
C SER A 154 -30.37 11.15 0.52
N LYS A 155 -30.06 12.19 -0.24
CA LYS A 155 -30.62 12.45 -1.58
C LYS A 155 -29.74 11.89 -2.71
N VAL A 156 -28.57 11.34 -2.44
CA VAL A 156 -27.65 10.80 -3.46
C VAL A 156 -27.76 9.29 -3.50
N VAL A 157 -27.96 8.74 -4.70
CA VAL A 157 -27.91 7.28 -4.89
C VAL A 157 -26.46 6.87 -5.03
N VAL A 158 -25.89 6.28 -3.97
CA VAL A 158 -24.50 5.76 -4.00
C VAL A 158 -24.50 4.35 -4.57
N LYS A 159 -23.80 4.16 -5.69
CA LYS A 159 -23.68 2.87 -6.38
C LYS A 159 -22.30 2.29 -6.18
N ASN A 160 -22.24 1.07 -5.65
CA ASN A 160 -20.97 0.32 -5.66
C ASN A 160 -20.61 -0.07 -7.09
N ILE A 161 -19.45 0.33 -7.57
CA ILE A 161 -19.02 0.10 -8.95
C ILE A 161 -17.55 -0.29 -9.01
N ASN A 162 -17.25 -1.25 -9.89
CA ASN A 162 -15.86 -1.58 -10.16
C ASN A 162 -15.17 -0.42 -10.89
N PRO A 163 -13.93 -0.05 -10.53
CA PRO A 163 -13.20 1.01 -11.20
C PRO A 163 -13.17 0.94 -12.72
N THR A 164 -13.04 -0.25 -13.29
CA THR A 164 -13.05 -0.48 -14.75
C THR A 164 -14.37 -0.11 -15.43
N GLU A 165 -15.48 -0.13 -14.68
CA GLU A 165 -16.82 0.14 -15.18
C GLU A 165 -17.26 1.60 -15.07
N THR A 166 -16.49 2.45 -14.36
CA THR A 166 -16.90 3.82 -14.04
C THR A 166 -17.02 4.72 -15.29
N ALA A 167 -16.00 4.75 -16.14
CA ALA A 167 -16.05 5.55 -17.35
C ALA A 167 -17.13 5.05 -18.34
N PRO A 168 -17.28 3.73 -18.61
CA PRO A 168 -18.42 3.22 -19.36
C PRO A 168 -19.79 3.59 -18.78
N ALA A 169 -19.98 3.47 -17.46
CA ALA A 169 -21.24 3.81 -16.80
C ALA A 169 -21.54 5.31 -16.87
N LEU A 170 -20.52 6.18 -16.70
CA LEU A 170 -20.66 7.62 -16.85
C LEU A 170 -21.01 8.00 -18.29
N PHE A 171 -20.41 7.32 -19.27
CA PHE A 171 -20.71 7.55 -20.71
C PHE A 171 -22.16 7.18 -21.05
N ARG A 172 -22.68 6.06 -20.53
CA ARG A 172 -24.07 5.64 -20.76
C ARG A 172 -25.10 6.44 -19.96
N GLY A 173 -24.65 7.21 -18.94
CA GLY A 173 -25.55 7.93 -18.04
C GLY A 173 -26.13 7.04 -16.91
N ASP A 174 -25.56 5.86 -16.66
CA ASP A 174 -25.93 4.98 -15.55
C ASP A 174 -25.52 5.56 -14.19
N ILE A 175 -24.55 6.49 -14.21
CA ILE A 175 -24.10 7.34 -13.11
C ILE A 175 -23.88 8.75 -13.59
N ASP A 176 -24.06 9.75 -12.71
CA ASP A 176 -23.86 11.17 -13.01
C ASP A 176 -22.45 11.64 -12.63
N GLY A 177 -21.75 10.88 -11.82
CA GLY A 177 -20.37 11.11 -11.38
C GLY A 177 -19.82 9.93 -10.63
N PHE A 178 -18.53 9.98 -10.31
CA PHE A 178 -17.87 8.96 -9.49
C PHE A 178 -16.73 9.54 -8.66
N PHE A 179 -16.38 8.83 -7.59
CA PHE A 179 -15.22 9.07 -6.74
C PHE A 179 -14.32 7.85 -6.77
N LEU A 180 -13.07 8.02 -7.21
CA LEU A 180 -12.08 6.94 -7.30
C LEU A 180 -10.65 7.47 -7.13
N TRP A 181 -9.68 6.59 -7.33
CA TRP A 181 -8.25 6.84 -7.24
C TRP A 181 -7.52 6.64 -8.57
N GLY A 182 -6.27 7.12 -8.63
CA GLY A 182 -5.30 6.82 -9.69
C GLY A 182 -5.78 7.27 -11.06
N ASN A 183 -5.41 6.49 -12.07
CA ASN A 183 -5.66 6.80 -13.48
C ASN A 183 -7.12 6.85 -13.89
N TRP A 184 -8.03 6.26 -13.12
CA TRP A 184 -9.45 6.30 -13.42
C TRP A 184 -10.00 7.73 -13.42
N VAL A 185 -9.39 8.61 -12.61
CA VAL A 185 -9.79 10.02 -12.46
C VAL A 185 -9.41 10.84 -13.68
N PRO A 186 -8.13 11.02 -14.05
CA PRO A 186 -7.75 11.85 -15.19
C PRO A 186 -8.16 11.24 -16.54
N LYS A 187 -8.28 9.92 -16.66
CA LYS A 187 -8.67 9.25 -17.91
C LYS A 187 -10.14 9.43 -18.28
N ALA A 188 -11.03 9.58 -17.31
CA ALA A 188 -12.45 9.66 -17.62
C ALA A 188 -12.82 10.84 -18.52
N PRO A 189 -12.33 12.09 -18.32
CA PRO A 189 -12.56 13.20 -19.24
C PRO A 189 -12.01 12.98 -20.65
N GLU A 190 -10.99 12.14 -20.81
CA GLU A 190 -10.42 11.82 -22.13
C GLU A 190 -11.34 10.93 -22.98
N VAL A 191 -12.13 10.06 -22.31
CA VAL A 191 -12.96 9.04 -22.99
C VAL A 191 -14.46 9.29 -22.88
N VAL A 192 -14.90 10.18 -21.97
CA VAL A 192 -16.31 10.54 -21.78
C VAL A 192 -16.53 12.01 -22.15
N PRO A 193 -17.18 12.31 -23.27
CA PRO A 193 -17.39 13.68 -23.72
C PRO A 193 -18.12 14.57 -22.69
N GLY A 194 -17.47 15.66 -22.31
CA GLY A 194 -17.99 16.64 -21.36
C GLY A 194 -17.89 16.23 -19.88
N ALA A 195 -17.31 15.07 -19.57
CA ALA A 195 -16.92 14.74 -18.20
C ALA A 195 -15.75 15.63 -17.76
N ARG A 196 -15.65 15.88 -16.45
CA ARG A 196 -14.56 16.68 -15.88
C ARG A 196 -14.25 16.25 -14.45
N VAL A 197 -12.98 16.40 -14.06
CA VAL A 197 -12.56 16.33 -12.68
C VAL A 197 -13.00 17.62 -11.99
N ILE A 198 -13.71 17.51 -10.87
CA ILE A 198 -14.20 18.66 -10.10
C ILE A 198 -13.45 18.89 -8.81
N ALA A 199 -12.79 17.86 -8.28
CA ALA A 199 -11.98 17.98 -7.09
C ALA A 199 -11.00 16.81 -6.99
N TYR A 200 -9.89 17.04 -6.30
CA TYR A 200 -9.06 16.02 -5.68
C TYR A 200 -9.22 16.07 -4.16
N SER A 201 -8.89 14.97 -3.49
CA SER A 201 -9.16 14.85 -2.04
C SER A 201 -8.40 15.84 -1.17
N GLY A 202 -7.27 16.34 -1.62
CA GLY A 202 -6.48 17.38 -0.93
C GLY A 202 -6.98 18.80 -1.18
N ASP A 203 -7.86 19.00 -2.15
CA ASP A 203 -8.42 20.33 -2.40
C ASP A 203 -9.27 20.74 -1.18
N ASP A 204 -9.11 21.99 -0.74
CA ASP A 204 -9.75 22.52 0.47
C ASP A 204 -9.54 21.69 1.75
N ASN A 205 -8.48 20.88 1.81
CA ASN A 205 -8.17 19.96 2.92
C ASN A 205 -9.32 19.00 3.26
N VAL A 206 -10.01 18.48 2.25
CA VAL A 206 -11.12 17.52 2.44
C VAL A 206 -10.63 16.23 3.05
N TYR A 207 -9.60 15.61 2.42
CA TYR A 207 -8.98 14.38 2.91
C TYR A 207 -7.59 14.18 2.30
N ILE A 208 -6.61 13.91 3.14
CA ILE A 208 -5.27 13.50 2.71
C ILE A 208 -5.16 11.99 2.84
N GLN A 209 -5.10 11.32 1.69
CA GLN A 209 -4.94 9.86 1.62
C GLN A 209 -3.55 9.46 2.14
N LYS A 210 -3.53 8.39 2.92
CA LYS A 210 -2.31 7.76 3.40
C LYS A 210 -2.29 6.28 3.03
N GLN A 211 -1.16 5.82 2.54
CA GLN A 211 -0.86 4.40 2.39
C GLN A 211 0.12 3.99 3.48
N SER A 212 -0.14 2.87 4.11
CA SER A 212 0.63 2.38 5.25
C SER A 212 1.38 1.12 4.91
N LEU A 213 2.61 1.03 5.39
CA LEU A 213 3.42 -0.19 5.33
C LEU A 213 3.03 -1.09 6.50
N ILE A 214 2.38 -2.20 6.16
CA ILE A 214 1.85 -3.19 7.09
C ILE A 214 2.69 -4.46 6.98
N PHE A 215 3.15 -4.95 8.11
CA PHE A 215 3.84 -6.23 8.21
C PHE A 215 2.94 -7.31 8.83
N ASN A 216 3.14 -8.56 8.42
CA ASN A 216 2.71 -9.68 9.24
C ASN A 216 3.45 -9.62 10.59
N THR A 217 2.72 -9.68 11.70
CA THR A 217 3.31 -9.48 13.05
C THR A 217 4.38 -10.50 13.39
N ASN A 218 4.22 -11.76 12.97
CA ASN A 218 5.21 -12.81 13.22
C ASN A 218 6.47 -12.58 12.39
N SER A 219 6.32 -12.18 11.13
CA SER A 219 7.44 -11.81 10.27
C SER A 219 8.20 -10.59 10.82
N LEU A 220 7.49 -9.56 11.26
CA LEU A 220 8.09 -8.39 11.90
C LEU A 220 8.93 -8.76 13.13
N LYS A 221 8.38 -9.59 14.01
CA LYS A 221 9.10 -10.06 15.23
C LYS A 221 10.36 -10.85 14.87
N ALA A 222 10.29 -11.73 13.88
CA ALA A 222 11.41 -12.57 13.47
C ALA A 222 12.51 -11.80 12.72
N ASN A 223 12.18 -10.67 12.07
CA ASN A 223 13.08 -9.95 11.17
C ASN A 223 13.24 -8.45 11.54
N ARG A 224 13.07 -8.07 12.80
CA ARG A 224 13.00 -6.68 13.27
C ARG A 224 14.16 -5.80 12.78
N GLU A 225 15.38 -6.30 12.82
CA GLU A 225 16.56 -5.59 12.33
C GLU A 225 16.51 -5.39 10.81
N LEU A 226 16.17 -6.43 10.05
CA LEU A 226 16.02 -6.34 8.59
C LEU A 226 14.90 -5.37 8.20
N VAL A 227 13.80 -5.34 8.96
CA VAL A 227 12.73 -4.35 8.76
C VAL A 227 13.27 -2.94 8.96
N GLY A 228 14.02 -2.65 10.03
CA GLY A 228 14.65 -1.35 10.23
C GLY A 228 15.57 -0.97 9.05
N LYS A 229 16.43 -1.87 8.61
CA LYS A 229 17.30 -1.66 7.44
C LYS A 229 16.51 -1.43 6.16
N SER A 230 15.39 -2.12 5.96
CA SER A 230 14.52 -1.91 4.79
C SER A 230 13.88 -0.52 4.78
N LEU A 231 13.53 0.01 5.95
CA LEU A 231 13.04 1.39 6.06
C LEU A 231 14.11 2.41 5.63
N LEU A 232 15.37 2.20 6.02
CA LEU A 232 16.50 3.03 5.54
C LEU A 232 16.67 2.91 4.02
N ALA A 233 16.59 1.70 3.46
CA ALA A 233 16.66 1.50 2.01
C ALA A 233 15.54 2.23 1.27
N LEU A 234 14.33 2.25 1.83
CA LEU A 234 13.20 3.01 1.27
C LEU A 234 13.43 4.52 1.37
N MET A 235 14.04 5.02 2.45
CA MET A 235 14.43 6.44 2.56
C MET A 235 15.46 6.83 1.51
N ASP A 236 16.48 6.00 1.30
CA ASP A 236 17.48 6.21 0.23
C ASP A 236 16.81 6.22 -1.14
N THR A 237 15.83 5.33 -1.35
CA THR A 237 15.05 5.26 -2.59
C THR A 237 14.21 6.51 -2.80
N ILE A 238 13.55 7.02 -1.77
CA ILE A 238 12.76 8.25 -1.84
C ILE A 238 13.65 9.46 -2.17
N LYS A 239 14.86 9.51 -1.59
CA LYS A 239 15.84 10.51 -1.95
C LYS A 239 16.23 10.41 -3.43
N PHE A 240 16.54 9.20 -3.92
CA PHE A 240 16.84 8.95 -5.32
C PHE A 240 15.70 9.36 -6.26
N ILE A 241 14.44 9.07 -5.92
CA ILE A 241 13.27 9.48 -6.72
C ILE A 241 13.21 11.00 -6.87
N LYS A 242 13.54 11.75 -5.81
CA LYS A 242 13.56 13.21 -5.83
C LYS A 242 14.72 13.78 -6.65
N GLU A 243 15.89 13.16 -6.57
CA GLU A 243 17.12 13.62 -7.24
C GLU A 243 17.19 13.17 -8.72
N GLN A 244 16.62 12.02 -9.04
CA GLN A 244 16.68 11.37 -10.36
C GLN A 244 15.29 10.89 -10.83
N PRO A 245 14.31 11.81 -10.97
CA PRO A 245 12.93 11.43 -11.24
C PRO A 245 12.75 10.70 -12.58
N ASP A 246 13.57 11.02 -13.60
CA ASP A 246 13.48 10.37 -14.92
C ASP A 246 13.96 8.92 -14.85
N GLU A 247 15.08 8.66 -14.18
CA GLU A 247 15.60 7.30 -14.01
C GLU A 247 14.66 6.48 -13.11
N ALA A 248 14.15 7.07 -12.05
CA ALA A 248 13.19 6.43 -11.16
C ALA A 248 11.91 6.02 -11.91
N ALA A 249 11.38 6.91 -12.75
CA ALA A 249 10.22 6.64 -13.58
C ALA A 249 10.49 5.56 -14.65
N ALA A 250 11.68 5.52 -15.23
CA ALA A 250 12.06 4.49 -16.19
C ALA A 250 12.12 3.09 -15.52
N ILE A 251 12.70 3.00 -14.32
CA ILE A 251 12.76 1.74 -13.55
C ILE A 251 11.36 1.24 -13.21
N ALA A 252 10.54 2.10 -12.59
CA ALA A 252 9.19 1.73 -12.18
C ALA A 252 8.29 1.47 -13.39
N GLY A 253 8.39 2.29 -14.45
CA GLY A 253 7.66 2.13 -15.69
C GLY A 253 7.92 0.78 -16.37
N LYS A 254 9.19 0.37 -16.45
CA LYS A 254 9.57 -0.95 -16.97
C LYS A 254 8.88 -2.07 -16.19
N ALA A 255 8.90 -2.03 -14.86
CA ALA A 255 8.29 -3.06 -14.03
C ALA A 255 6.77 -3.09 -14.16
N PHE A 256 6.12 -1.93 -14.20
CA PHE A 256 4.66 -1.81 -14.31
C PHE A 256 4.13 -1.83 -15.76
N ARG A 257 5.02 -1.97 -16.75
CA ARG A 257 4.69 -1.97 -18.19
C ARG A 257 4.01 -0.67 -18.64
N LEU A 258 4.51 0.46 -18.13
CA LEU A 258 4.11 1.81 -18.49
C LEU A 258 5.26 2.57 -19.15
N ALA A 259 4.93 3.50 -20.02
CA ALA A 259 5.94 4.41 -20.57
C ALA A 259 6.56 5.25 -19.44
N PRO A 260 7.88 5.53 -19.46
CA PRO A 260 8.55 6.33 -18.43
C PRO A 260 7.89 7.68 -18.15
N GLU A 261 7.49 8.39 -19.20
CA GLU A 261 6.81 9.70 -19.08
C GLU A 261 5.46 9.59 -18.37
N GLU A 262 4.70 8.53 -18.67
CA GLU A 262 3.42 8.29 -17.99
C GLU A 262 3.65 7.93 -16.50
N MET A 263 4.64 7.11 -16.21
CA MET A 263 5.02 6.78 -14.84
C MET A 263 5.49 8.02 -14.08
N LYS A 264 6.30 8.87 -14.69
CA LYS A 264 6.77 10.13 -14.11
C LYS A 264 5.59 11.04 -13.75
N LYS A 265 4.64 11.19 -14.67
CA LYS A 265 3.42 11.98 -14.46
C LYS A 265 2.58 11.47 -13.28
N GLN A 266 2.47 10.14 -13.15
CA GLN A 266 1.74 9.52 -12.03
C GLN A 266 2.49 9.62 -10.70
N MET A 267 3.82 9.56 -10.70
CA MET A 267 4.65 9.68 -9.49
C MET A 267 4.72 11.12 -8.97
N ALA A 268 4.71 12.12 -9.85
CA ALA A 268 4.93 13.52 -9.51
C ALA A 268 4.02 14.09 -8.41
N PRO A 269 2.72 13.77 -8.34
CA PRO A 269 1.83 14.30 -7.30
C PRO A 269 1.89 13.54 -5.96
N LEU A 270 2.73 12.49 -5.87
CA LEU A 270 2.81 11.65 -4.69
C LEU A 270 3.94 12.11 -3.76
N ASN A 271 3.63 12.23 -2.47
CA ASN A 271 4.64 12.44 -1.45
C ASN A 271 4.97 11.08 -0.81
N TYR A 272 6.11 10.52 -1.20
CA TYR A 272 6.63 9.31 -0.58
C TYR A 272 7.32 9.65 0.73
N VAL A 273 7.01 8.89 1.78
CA VAL A 273 7.52 9.11 3.13
C VAL A 273 7.87 7.78 3.80
N VAL A 274 8.75 7.84 4.79
CA VAL A 274 8.94 6.77 5.78
C VAL A 274 8.89 7.46 7.13
N GLU A 275 7.70 7.56 7.69
CA GLU A 275 7.44 8.23 8.97
C GLU A 275 6.22 7.64 9.66
N LEU A 276 6.11 7.82 10.96
CA LEU A 276 4.93 7.45 11.74
C LEU A 276 4.78 8.40 12.92
N LYS A 277 3.84 9.33 12.82
CA LYS A 277 3.60 10.39 13.81
C LYS A 277 2.26 10.20 14.53
N GLY A 278 2.19 10.65 15.78
CA GLY A 278 0.97 10.63 16.57
C GLY A 278 -0.17 11.40 15.91
N SER A 279 0.14 12.49 15.20
CA SER A 279 -0.85 13.23 14.40
C SER A 279 -1.54 12.35 13.35
N SER A 280 -0.76 11.55 12.61
CA SER A 280 -1.29 10.62 11.61
C SER A 280 -2.15 9.52 12.24
N ILE A 281 -1.77 9.03 13.43
CA ILE A 281 -2.59 8.07 14.19
C ILE A 281 -3.92 8.68 14.61
N ASN A 282 -3.94 9.97 15.03
CA ASN A 282 -5.19 10.66 15.36
C ASN A 282 -6.13 10.80 14.16
N GLU A 283 -5.60 11.07 12.98
CA GLU A 283 -6.39 11.08 11.74
C GLU A 283 -6.95 9.69 11.42
N TYR A 284 -6.15 8.64 11.57
CA TYR A 284 -6.60 7.25 11.43
C TYR A 284 -7.68 6.87 12.45
N LYS A 285 -7.62 7.36 13.68
CA LYS A 285 -8.70 7.16 14.65
C LYS A 285 -10.01 7.78 14.17
N ALA A 286 -9.96 8.93 13.49
CA ALA A 286 -11.15 9.55 12.91
C ALA A 286 -11.76 8.70 11.79
N SER A 287 -10.94 8.22 10.82
CA SER A 287 -11.42 7.30 9.77
C SER A 287 -11.88 5.96 10.35
N THR A 288 -11.26 5.47 11.44
CA THR A 288 -11.69 4.25 12.14
C THR A 288 -13.11 4.39 12.71
N ARG A 289 -13.43 5.54 13.33
CA ARG A 289 -14.82 5.81 13.82
C ARG A 289 -15.82 5.73 12.66
N TRP A 290 -15.48 6.27 11.51
CA TRP A 290 -16.32 6.19 10.32
C TRP A 290 -16.46 4.73 9.83
N ILE A 291 -15.37 3.96 9.77
CA ILE A 291 -15.38 2.54 9.40
C ILE A 291 -16.32 1.74 10.31
N VAL A 292 -16.22 1.94 11.62
CA VAL A 292 -17.11 1.30 12.61
C VAL A 292 -18.56 1.73 12.41
N GLY A 293 -18.79 3.02 12.17
CA GLY A 293 -20.12 3.58 11.91
C GLY A 293 -20.81 3.04 10.66
N LYS A 294 -20.03 2.60 9.66
CA LYS A 294 -20.56 1.94 8.43
C LYS A 294 -20.99 0.48 8.70
N GLY A 295 -20.69 -0.06 9.86
CA GLY A 295 -21.01 -1.45 10.23
C GLY A 295 -20.04 -2.47 9.67
N GLY A 296 -20.20 -3.72 10.11
CA GLY A 296 -19.39 -4.86 9.66
C GLY A 296 -18.12 -5.10 10.47
N VAL A 297 -17.70 -4.17 11.32
CA VAL A 297 -16.65 -4.36 12.34
C VAL A 297 -17.03 -3.66 13.64
N SER A 298 -16.58 -4.22 14.78
CA SER A 298 -16.71 -3.62 16.11
C SER A 298 -15.32 -3.40 16.70
N ILE A 299 -15.07 -2.18 17.20
CA ILE A 299 -13.82 -1.81 17.88
C ILE A 299 -14.26 -1.05 19.15
N PRO A 300 -14.45 -1.74 20.27
CA PRO A 300 -14.97 -1.13 21.50
C PRO A 300 -14.08 -0.02 22.07
N ASP A 301 -12.76 -0.18 21.94
CA ASP A 301 -11.76 0.79 22.39
C ASP A 301 -10.80 1.09 21.22
N ILE A 302 -11.00 2.22 20.57
CA ILE A 302 -10.20 2.65 19.41
C ILE A 302 -8.76 3.00 19.84
N ASP A 303 -8.56 3.56 21.03
CA ASP A 303 -7.23 3.94 21.50
C ASP A 303 -6.37 2.70 21.77
N LYS A 304 -6.93 1.72 22.46
CA LYS A 304 -6.30 0.42 22.70
C LYS A 304 -6.02 -0.30 21.37
N PHE A 305 -6.99 -0.33 20.45
CA PHE A 305 -6.82 -0.93 19.13
C PHE A 305 -5.60 -0.37 18.39
N TRP A 306 -5.44 0.95 18.36
CA TRP A 306 -4.31 1.59 17.70
C TRP A 306 -3.00 1.38 18.43
N SER A 307 -2.98 1.37 19.78
CA SER A 307 -1.78 1.09 20.55
C SER A 307 -1.24 -0.33 20.35
N GLU A 308 -2.14 -1.30 20.08
CA GLU A 308 -1.76 -2.69 19.80
C GLU A 308 -1.41 -2.95 18.31
N LEU A 309 -1.91 -2.12 17.39
CA LEU A 309 -1.64 -2.25 15.96
C LEU A 309 -0.31 -1.62 15.55
N VAL A 310 0.06 -0.51 16.18
CA VAL A 310 1.26 0.26 15.84
C VAL A 310 2.51 -0.37 16.44
N ASP A 311 3.52 -0.61 15.62
CA ASP A 311 4.88 -0.97 16.07
C ASP A 311 5.90 -0.04 15.40
N ALA A 312 6.13 1.13 16.01
CA ALA A 312 7.11 2.10 15.53
C ALA A 312 8.55 1.74 15.87
N SER A 313 8.80 0.65 16.64
CA SER A 313 10.13 0.34 17.17
C SER A 313 11.21 0.10 16.10
N PRO A 314 10.94 -0.53 14.94
CA PRO A 314 11.96 -0.63 13.88
C PRO A 314 12.33 0.74 13.31
N LEU A 315 11.35 1.62 13.12
CA LEU A 315 11.57 2.97 12.63
C LEU A 315 12.33 3.81 13.65
N LYS A 316 11.92 3.75 14.92
CA LYS A 316 12.57 4.47 16.02
C LYS A 316 14.04 4.08 16.19
N ALA A 317 14.36 2.79 15.99
CA ALA A 317 15.73 2.29 16.10
C ALA A 317 16.68 2.84 15.02
N VAL A 318 16.19 3.09 13.81
CA VAL A 318 17.04 3.48 12.67
C VAL A 318 16.90 4.95 12.27
N ALA A 319 15.76 5.57 12.57
CA ALA A 319 15.44 6.94 12.19
C ALA A 319 14.52 7.60 13.24
N PRO A 320 15.01 7.87 14.47
CA PRO A 320 14.18 8.35 15.57
C PRO A 320 13.47 9.67 15.27
N GLY A 321 14.03 10.53 14.40
CA GLY A 321 13.38 11.77 13.97
C GLY A 321 12.12 11.57 13.11
N GLN A 322 11.89 10.35 12.60
CA GLN A 322 10.74 10.06 11.75
C GLN A 322 9.52 9.56 12.54
N THR A 323 9.63 9.43 13.86
CA THR A 323 8.52 9.05 14.73
C THR A 323 8.56 9.84 16.04
N ASP A 324 7.41 10.07 16.64
CA ASP A 324 7.21 10.64 17.97
C ASP A 324 6.43 9.67 18.90
N LEU A 325 6.37 8.38 18.50
CA LEU A 325 5.67 7.28 19.17
C LEU A 325 6.59 6.42 20.02
#